data_bd9d3ec18f074b9e97ffc67f0d6c0362
#
_entry.id   bd9d3ec18f074b9e97ffc67f0d6c0362
#
_cell.length_a   1.000
_cell.length_b   1.000
_cell.length_c   1.000
_cell.angle_alpha   90.00
_cell.angle_beta   90.00
_cell.angle_gamma   90.00
#
_symmetry.space_group_name_H-M   'P 1'
#
loop_
_entity.id
_entity.type
_entity.pdbx_description
1 polymer ?
#
loop_
_entity_poly.entity_id
_entity_poly.type
_entity_poly.pdbx_seq_one_letter_code
_entity_poly.pdbx_strand_id
1 'polypeptide(L)'
;MIDQLVTDCDIVCPAPGVPETHAVIESAIRMGRPIRTEIDLAYEWEQERPGGPRPMLAVTGTDGKTTTTLLAAHIVEAAGRRCAAVGNTEVPLAAALDTDAEAFVVECSSFRLNWLDSFRAEASVWLNLAPDHQNWHRSMESYEAAKARMWSHCRPTDVAIGFASDPVVMRNLGRVDCITRTFGTADADYRCDGEWLVGPAGRIAPVKSMRRSLPHDISNALAASALALESGLAEPHHIAAALSTFVHPAHRIEPVATINGVSWFNDSKATTPHAAITALRGFRRVVLLAGGLNKGLDLSGLATEHDRVKAVVGLGTSAGEVTDAFAPYCHTEVASSMASAVDAAARLAEPGDVVLLSPACASFDWYPDGGYPARGDDFKRLVTALIPSSAEQESA
;
A
#
# COMPACT_ATOMS: atom_id res chain seq x y z
N MET A 1 2.32 38.58 1.05
CA MET A 1 3.55 37.74 1.18
C MET A 1 3.46 36.47 0.30
N ILE A 2 2.43 35.61 0.44
CA ILE A 2 2.28 34.40 -0.40
C ILE A 2 2.15 34.76 -1.88
N ASP A 3 1.25 35.68 -2.24
CA ASP A 3 1.05 36.09 -3.62
C ASP A 3 2.33 36.65 -4.28
N GLN A 4 3.14 37.38 -3.52
CA GLN A 4 4.44 37.88 -4.03
C GLN A 4 5.39 36.69 -4.33
N LEU A 5 5.51 35.71 -3.43
CA LEU A 5 6.34 34.53 -3.65
C LEU A 5 5.92 33.76 -4.89
N VAL A 6 4.59 33.59 -5.07
CA VAL A 6 4.03 32.91 -6.25
C VAL A 6 4.23 33.72 -7.54
N THR A 7 4.21 35.07 -7.46
CA THR A 7 4.48 35.94 -8.59
C THR A 7 5.94 35.82 -9.07
N ASP A 8 6.87 35.68 -8.13
CA ASP A 8 8.31 35.69 -8.39
C ASP A 8 8.87 34.29 -8.81
N CYS A 9 8.02 33.25 -8.88
CA CYS A 9 8.42 31.92 -9.34
C CYS A 9 7.79 31.54 -10.68
N ASP A 10 8.48 30.70 -11.44
CA ASP A 10 7.97 30.18 -12.73
C ASP A 10 7.07 28.96 -12.50
N ILE A 11 7.36 28.13 -11.52
CA ILE A 11 6.66 26.89 -11.20
C ILE A 11 6.48 26.79 -9.68
N VAL A 12 5.31 26.28 -9.26
CA VAL A 12 5.07 25.88 -7.86
C VAL A 12 5.17 24.37 -7.76
N CYS A 13 6.12 23.87 -6.98
CA CYS A 13 6.30 22.45 -6.72
C CYS A 13 5.96 22.14 -5.24
N PRO A 14 4.72 21.75 -4.92
CA PRO A 14 4.32 21.50 -3.56
C PRO A 14 4.89 20.18 -3.03
N ALA A 15 5.30 20.16 -1.77
CA ALA A 15 5.54 18.91 -1.06
C ALA A 15 4.23 18.10 -0.98
N PRO A 16 4.30 16.74 -1.00
CA PRO A 16 3.08 15.89 -1.02
C PRO A 16 2.08 16.14 0.13
N GLY A 17 2.55 16.64 1.28
CA GLY A 17 1.70 16.98 2.42
C GLY A 17 0.92 18.29 2.29
N VAL A 18 1.15 19.12 1.27
CA VAL A 18 0.47 20.38 1.05
C VAL A 18 -0.89 20.12 0.40
N PRO A 19 -2.04 20.38 1.09
CA PRO A 19 -3.36 20.04 0.57
C PRO A 19 -3.78 20.97 -0.58
N GLU A 20 -4.74 20.53 -1.37
CA GLU A 20 -5.32 21.29 -2.49
C GLU A 20 -5.87 22.67 -2.07
N THR A 21 -6.28 22.80 -0.81
CA THR A 21 -6.84 24.02 -0.22
C THR A 21 -5.81 24.95 0.38
N HIS A 22 -4.52 24.63 0.26
CA HIS A 22 -3.46 25.47 0.84
C HIS A 22 -3.34 26.81 0.08
N ALA A 23 -3.15 27.89 0.80
CA ALA A 23 -3.13 29.26 0.25
C ALA A 23 -2.11 29.44 -0.90
N VAL A 24 -0.98 28.74 -0.88
CA VAL A 24 0.01 28.76 -1.99
C VAL A 24 -0.57 28.15 -3.25
N ILE A 25 -1.29 27.02 -3.14
CA ILE A 25 -1.94 26.35 -4.27
C ILE A 25 -3.03 27.24 -4.87
N GLU A 26 -3.90 27.79 -4.02
CA GLU A 26 -4.96 28.70 -4.47
C GLU A 26 -4.39 29.97 -5.13
N SER A 27 -3.29 30.51 -4.60
CA SER A 27 -2.59 31.64 -5.21
C SER A 27 -2.01 31.25 -6.59
N ALA A 28 -1.36 30.08 -6.70
CA ALA A 28 -0.81 29.62 -7.96
C ALA A 28 -1.90 29.46 -9.04
N ILE A 29 -3.04 28.83 -8.70
CA ILE A 29 -4.18 28.67 -9.60
C ILE A 29 -4.73 30.02 -10.03
N ARG A 30 -4.96 30.95 -9.07
CA ARG A 30 -5.48 32.30 -9.35
C ARG A 30 -4.58 33.10 -10.28
N MET A 31 -3.26 32.91 -10.16
CA MET A 31 -2.25 33.63 -10.95
C MET A 31 -1.85 32.89 -12.24
N GLY A 32 -2.46 31.74 -12.53
CA GLY A 32 -2.11 30.92 -13.68
C GLY A 32 -0.68 30.40 -13.68
N ARG A 33 -0.08 30.23 -12.47
CA ARG A 33 1.24 29.62 -12.35
C ARG A 33 1.16 28.10 -12.44
N PRO A 34 2.03 27.45 -13.23
CA PRO A 34 2.05 25.99 -13.31
C PRO A 34 2.33 25.37 -11.93
N ILE A 35 1.56 24.33 -11.61
CA ILE A 35 1.83 23.48 -10.45
C ILE A 35 2.33 22.13 -10.98
N ARG A 36 3.50 21.71 -10.53
CA ARG A 36 4.17 20.47 -10.94
C ARG A 36 4.56 19.64 -9.76
N THR A 37 4.67 18.34 -9.92
CA THR A 37 5.18 17.46 -8.87
C THR A 37 6.61 17.00 -9.18
N GLU A 38 7.28 16.51 -8.17
CA GLU A 38 8.65 16.00 -8.30
C GLU A 38 8.75 14.90 -9.36
N ILE A 39 7.77 13.99 -9.43
CA ILE A 39 7.78 12.90 -10.42
C ILE A 39 7.58 13.42 -11.84
N ASP A 40 6.88 14.51 -12.02
CA ASP A 40 6.64 15.15 -13.32
C ASP A 40 7.92 15.81 -13.83
N LEU A 41 8.57 16.61 -12.96
CA LEU A 41 9.86 17.24 -13.29
C LEU A 41 10.95 16.20 -13.54
N ALA A 42 11.02 15.16 -12.71
CA ALA A 42 11.99 14.09 -12.89
C ALA A 42 11.76 13.33 -14.20
N TYR A 43 10.50 13.10 -14.58
CA TYR A 43 10.17 12.50 -15.86
C TYR A 43 10.67 13.36 -17.03
N GLU A 44 10.43 14.68 -17.00
CA GLU A 44 10.91 15.60 -18.02
C GLU A 44 12.44 15.58 -18.16
N TRP A 45 13.16 15.64 -17.05
CA TRP A 45 14.64 15.52 -17.03
C TRP A 45 15.13 14.19 -17.59
N GLU A 46 14.45 13.09 -17.27
CA GLU A 46 14.81 11.78 -17.83
C GLU A 46 14.59 11.70 -19.35
N GLN A 47 13.59 12.43 -19.91
CA GLN A 47 13.41 12.48 -21.37
C GLN A 47 14.58 13.13 -22.09
N GLU A 48 15.32 14.02 -21.44
CA GLU A 48 16.51 14.70 -21.97
C GLU A 48 17.82 13.92 -21.75
N ARG A 49 17.74 12.73 -21.13
CA ARG A 49 18.91 11.92 -20.78
C ARG A 49 19.73 11.53 -22.02
N PRO A 50 21.05 11.75 -22.03
CA PRO A 50 21.93 11.23 -23.09
C PRO A 50 21.82 9.69 -23.19
N GLY A 51 21.52 9.19 -24.37
CA GLY A 51 21.30 7.75 -24.61
C GLY A 51 19.83 7.30 -24.56
N GLY A 52 18.93 8.22 -24.31
CA GLY A 52 17.49 8.00 -24.23
C GLY A 52 16.96 7.73 -22.82
N PRO A 53 15.67 7.90 -22.62
CA PRO A 53 15.06 7.70 -21.31
C PRO A 53 15.01 6.22 -20.92
N ARG A 54 15.15 5.98 -19.61
CA ARG A 54 14.94 4.65 -19.02
C ARG A 54 13.45 4.37 -18.84
N PRO A 55 13.01 3.12 -18.96
CA PRO A 55 11.61 2.75 -18.77
C PRO A 55 11.14 3.03 -17.34
N MET A 56 9.90 3.54 -17.25
CA MET A 56 9.20 3.79 -16.00
C MET A 56 7.94 2.96 -15.91
N LEU A 57 7.77 2.26 -14.82
CA LEU A 57 6.55 1.56 -14.44
C LEU A 57 5.87 2.35 -13.32
N ALA A 58 4.53 2.39 -13.27
CA ALA A 58 3.83 3.17 -12.26
C ALA A 58 2.81 2.33 -11.48
N VAL A 59 2.72 2.60 -10.17
CA VAL A 59 1.79 1.93 -9.26
C VAL A 59 1.00 2.95 -8.47
N THR A 60 -0.34 2.91 -8.58
CA THR A 60 -1.23 3.68 -7.71
C THR A 60 -2.32 2.81 -7.08
N GLY A 61 -3.04 3.36 -6.11
CA GLY A 61 -4.11 2.70 -5.37
C GLY A 61 -4.31 3.37 -4.01
N THR A 62 -5.31 2.97 -3.26
CA THR A 62 -5.42 3.31 -1.85
C THR A 62 -4.46 2.46 -1.04
N ASP A 63 -4.51 1.14 -1.20
CA ASP A 63 -3.67 0.17 -0.51
C ASP A 63 -2.84 -0.68 -1.48
N GLY A 64 -1.81 -1.36 -0.97
CA GLY A 64 -0.96 -2.27 -1.73
C GLY A 64 0.18 -1.62 -2.52
N LYS A 65 0.19 -0.30 -2.72
CA LYS A 65 1.17 0.42 -3.55
C LYS A 65 2.62 0.03 -3.26
N THR A 66 3.08 0.25 -2.05
CA THR A 66 4.50 0.01 -1.69
C THR A 66 4.90 -1.44 -1.90
N THR A 67 4.06 -2.39 -1.48
CA THR A 67 4.34 -3.83 -1.67
C THR A 67 4.44 -4.17 -3.15
N THR A 68 3.50 -3.69 -3.97
CA THR A 68 3.49 -3.93 -5.42
C THR A 68 4.68 -3.27 -6.11
N THR A 69 5.02 -2.02 -5.73
CA THR A 69 6.18 -1.29 -6.26
C THR A 69 7.49 -2.04 -5.97
N LEU A 70 7.70 -2.44 -4.71
CA LEU A 70 8.90 -3.17 -4.30
C LEU A 70 8.97 -4.54 -4.95
N LEU A 71 7.85 -5.25 -5.05
CA LEU A 71 7.81 -6.57 -5.69
C LEU A 71 8.05 -6.46 -7.21
N ALA A 72 7.49 -5.47 -7.88
CA ALA A 72 7.72 -5.25 -9.31
C ALA A 72 9.21 -4.92 -9.59
N ALA A 73 9.83 -4.06 -8.77
CA ALA A 73 11.25 -3.79 -8.87
C ALA A 73 12.09 -5.06 -8.63
N HIS A 74 11.75 -5.85 -7.61
CA HIS A 74 12.42 -7.10 -7.30
C HIS A 74 12.30 -8.14 -8.43
N ILE A 75 11.15 -8.18 -9.13
CA ILE A 75 10.97 -9.02 -10.33
C ILE A 75 11.90 -8.59 -11.46
N VAL A 76 12.01 -7.28 -11.72
CA VAL A 76 12.90 -6.73 -12.75
C VAL A 76 14.37 -6.98 -12.39
N GLU A 77 14.73 -6.90 -11.11
CA GLU A 77 16.07 -7.28 -10.63
C GLU A 77 16.37 -8.77 -10.82
N ALA A 78 15.39 -9.64 -10.56
CA ALA A 78 15.51 -11.08 -10.81
C ALA A 78 15.70 -11.40 -12.31
N ALA A 79 15.28 -10.50 -13.19
CA ALA A 79 15.55 -10.57 -14.63
C ALA A 79 16.95 -10.02 -15.01
N GLY A 80 17.79 -9.68 -14.02
CA GLY A 80 19.17 -9.24 -14.22
C GLY A 80 19.31 -7.75 -14.57
N ARG A 81 18.29 -6.91 -14.33
CA ARG A 81 18.33 -5.48 -14.60
C ARG A 81 18.37 -4.70 -13.28
N ARG A 82 19.20 -3.68 -13.17
CA ARG A 82 19.18 -2.77 -12.03
C ARG A 82 17.90 -1.94 -12.05
N CYS A 83 17.04 -2.12 -11.06
CA CYS A 83 15.74 -1.45 -10.97
C CYS A 83 15.60 -0.70 -9.64
N ALA A 84 15.14 0.54 -9.68
CA ALA A 84 14.90 1.32 -8.49
C ALA A 84 13.40 1.49 -8.21
N ALA A 85 12.97 1.14 -6.99
CA ALA A 85 11.66 1.47 -6.46
C ALA A 85 11.68 2.89 -5.91
N VAL A 86 10.92 3.80 -6.50
CA VAL A 86 11.00 5.25 -6.29
C VAL A 86 9.63 5.92 -6.14
N GLY A 87 9.63 7.21 -5.91
CA GLY A 87 8.41 8.03 -5.85
C GLY A 87 7.93 8.24 -4.43
N ASN A 88 6.73 7.76 -4.08
CA ASN A 88 6.19 7.85 -2.71
C ASN A 88 6.78 6.77 -1.77
N THR A 89 7.97 6.29 -2.08
CA THR A 89 8.84 5.44 -1.25
C THR A 89 9.84 6.31 -0.49
N GLU A 90 10.88 5.70 0.07
CA GLU A 90 11.98 6.43 0.73
C GLU A 90 12.85 7.22 -0.25
N VAL A 91 12.87 6.84 -1.53
CA VAL A 91 13.70 7.46 -2.57
C VAL A 91 12.82 8.20 -3.57
N PRO A 92 12.91 9.54 -3.67
CA PRO A 92 12.26 10.30 -4.73
C PRO A 92 12.77 9.89 -6.12
N LEU A 93 11.92 9.99 -7.16
CA LEU A 93 12.32 9.70 -8.54
C LEU A 93 13.49 10.60 -8.99
N ALA A 94 13.42 11.89 -8.67
CA ALA A 94 14.48 12.85 -9.02
C ALA A 94 15.85 12.46 -8.45
N ALA A 95 15.90 11.96 -7.22
CA ALA A 95 17.15 11.51 -6.60
C ALA A 95 17.72 10.23 -7.25
N ALA A 96 16.86 9.41 -7.86
CA ALA A 96 17.27 8.18 -8.51
C ALA A 96 17.79 8.38 -9.94
N LEU A 97 17.58 9.54 -10.55
CA LEU A 97 18.04 9.82 -11.92
C LEU A 97 19.58 9.76 -12.04
N ASP A 98 20.31 10.13 -10.99
CA ASP A 98 21.76 10.10 -10.96
C ASP A 98 22.35 8.71 -10.62
N THR A 99 21.49 7.69 -10.48
CA THR A 99 21.94 6.32 -10.20
C THR A 99 22.17 5.52 -11.48
N ASP A 100 22.76 4.35 -11.33
CA ASP A 100 23.00 3.39 -12.41
C ASP A 100 21.80 2.47 -12.69
N ALA A 101 20.62 2.79 -12.14
CA ALA A 101 19.37 2.07 -12.45
C ALA A 101 19.11 2.04 -13.97
N GLU A 102 18.56 0.93 -14.45
CA GLU A 102 18.20 0.71 -15.86
C GLU A 102 16.69 0.82 -16.06
N ALA A 103 15.91 0.83 -14.98
CA ALA A 103 14.46 1.01 -14.97
C ALA A 103 14.00 1.57 -13.63
N PHE A 104 12.81 2.15 -13.60
CA PHE A 104 12.18 2.67 -12.38
C PHE A 104 10.78 2.06 -12.20
N VAL A 105 10.44 1.71 -10.95
CA VAL A 105 9.06 1.45 -10.56
C VAL A 105 8.62 2.57 -9.62
N VAL A 106 7.71 3.40 -10.08
CA VAL A 106 7.31 4.64 -9.42
C VAL A 106 6.04 4.43 -8.61
N GLU A 107 6.14 4.53 -7.28
CA GLU A 107 4.96 4.59 -6.41
C GLU A 107 4.30 5.97 -6.53
N CYS A 108 3.09 6.02 -7.06
CA CYS A 108 2.34 7.23 -7.32
C CYS A 108 1.24 7.43 -6.27
N SER A 109 1.46 8.33 -5.29
CA SER A 109 0.37 8.79 -4.40
C SER A 109 -0.59 9.71 -5.16
N SER A 110 -1.85 9.81 -4.69
CA SER A 110 -2.81 10.77 -5.25
C SER A 110 -2.35 12.22 -5.15
N PHE A 111 -1.56 12.54 -4.12
CA PHE A 111 -1.00 13.89 -3.92
C PHE A 111 -0.05 14.29 -5.06
N ARG A 112 0.80 13.33 -5.51
CA ARG A 112 1.71 13.54 -6.63
C ARG A 112 0.97 13.52 -7.96
N LEU A 113 -0.01 12.63 -8.11
CA LEU A 113 -0.79 12.51 -9.34
C LEU A 113 -1.72 13.71 -9.58
N ASN A 114 -2.16 14.42 -8.54
CA ASN A 114 -3.12 15.52 -8.65
C ASN A 114 -2.62 16.68 -9.53
N TRP A 115 -1.32 16.87 -9.60
CA TRP A 115 -0.68 17.97 -10.33
C TRP A 115 0.17 17.48 -11.50
N LEU A 116 -0.06 16.25 -11.99
CA LEU A 116 0.64 15.73 -13.16
C LEU A 116 0.27 16.49 -14.43
N ASP A 117 1.27 16.72 -15.26
CA ASP A 117 1.13 17.39 -16.54
C ASP A 117 1.79 16.63 -17.70
N SER A 118 2.92 15.93 -17.47
CA SER A 118 3.70 15.25 -18.52
C SER A 118 4.06 13.80 -18.23
N PHE A 119 4.04 13.36 -16.96
CA PHE A 119 4.49 12.02 -16.56
C PHE A 119 3.76 10.92 -17.32
N ARG A 120 4.53 9.96 -17.84
CA ARG A 120 4.07 8.76 -18.53
C ARG A 120 4.86 7.53 -18.05
N ALA A 121 4.21 6.41 -17.96
CA ALA A 121 4.81 5.10 -17.72
C ALA A 121 4.50 4.13 -18.86
N GLU A 122 5.46 3.27 -19.23
CA GLU A 122 5.29 2.24 -20.26
C GLU A 122 4.28 1.18 -19.85
N ALA A 123 4.21 0.86 -18.56
CA ALA A 123 3.16 0.06 -17.96
C ALA A 123 2.79 0.65 -16.60
N SER A 124 1.50 0.65 -16.27
CA SER A 124 1.00 1.24 -15.04
C SER A 124 -0.17 0.47 -14.47
N VAL A 125 -0.24 0.34 -13.13
CA VAL A 125 -1.31 -0.40 -12.46
C VAL A 125 -2.03 0.45 -11.42
N TRP A 126 -3.37 0.42 -11.47
CA TRP A 126 -4.23 0.96 -10.43
C TRP A 126 -4.85 -0.18 -9.62
N LEU A 127 -4.43 -0.31 -8.36
CA LEU A 127 -4.74 -1.45 -7.51
C LEU A 127 -6.17 -1.42 -6.95
N ASN A 128 -6.63 -0.26 -6.48
CA ASN A 128 -7.94 -0.11 -5.83
C ASN A 128 -8.24 1.36 -5.54
N LEU A 129 -9.51 1.67 -5.26
CA LEU A 129 -9.94 2.94 -4.69
C LEU A 129 -10.86 2.70 -3.49
N ALA A 130 -10.47 3.22 -2.32
CA ALA A 130 -11.29 3.23 -1.12
C ALA A 130 -11.16 4.58 -0.41
N PRO A 131 -12.10 4.97 0.48
CA PRO A 131 -12.04 6.23 1.20
C PRO A 131 -10.74 6.38 1.99
N ASP A 132 -9.98 7.41 1.66
CA ASP A 132 -8.78 7.87 2.38
C ASP A 132 -8.49 9.33 2.00
N HIS A 133 -7.61 10.00 2.74
CA HIS A 133 -7.08 11.32 2.40
C HIS A 133 -8.13 12.43 2.18
N GLN A 134 -9.32 12.33 2.81
CA GLN A 134 -10.37 13.35 2.70
C GLN A 134 -9.98 14.69 3.38
N ASN A 135 -8.96 14.67 4.20
CA ASN A 135 -8.33 15.87 4.76
C ASN A 135 -7.41 16.61 3.77
N TRP A 136 -7.07 15.98 2.65
CA TRP A 136 -6.21 16.52 1.60
C TRP A 136 -7.01 16.81 0.32
N HIS A 137 -7.79 15.83 -0.17
CA HIS A 137 -8.69 15.96 -1.31
C HIS A 137 -10.03 16.54 -0.89
N ARG A 138 -10.62 17.37 -1.73
CA ARG A 138 -11.92 18.02 -1.46
C ARG A 138 -13.09 17.03 -1.45
N SER A 139 -12.97 15.93 -2.17
CA SER A 139 -13.99 14.88 -2.27
C SER A 139 -13.42 13.57 -2.79
N MET A 140 -14.22 12.49 -2.75
CA MET A 140 -13.85 11.21 -3.36
C MET A 140 -13.70 11.32 -4.89
N GLU A 141 -14.46 12.19 -5.54
CA GLU A 141 -14.36 12.44 -6.98
C GLU A 141 -13.02 13.10 -7.33
N SER A 142 -12.53 14.07 -6.52
CA SER A 142 -11.20 14.66 -6.74
C SER A 142 -10.09 13.65 -6.46
N TYR A 143 -10.26 12.76 -5.47
CA TYR A 143 -9.33 11.67 -5.17
C TYR A 143 -9.25 10.65 -6.32
N GLU A 144 -10.40 10.24 -6.88
CA GLU A 144 -10.49 9.40 -8.08
C GLU A 144 -9.81 10.07 -9.27
N ALA A 145 -10.17 11.34 -9.55
CA ALA A 145 -9.63 12.10 -10.67
C ALA A 145 -8.10 12.25 -10.58
N ALA A 146 -7.57 12.47 -9.38
CA ALA A 146 -6.13 12.52 -9.16
C ALA A 146 -5.44 11.20 -9.57
N LYS A 147 -5.98 10.03 -9.14
CA LYS A 147 -5.40 8.73 -9.52
C LYS A 147 -5.53 8.43 -11.01
N ALA A 148 -6.64 8.81 -11.63
CA ALA A 148 -6.88 8.62 -13.06
C ALA A 148 -5.85 9.36 -13.94
N ARG A 149 -5.25 10.46 -13.43
CA ARG A 149 -4.19 11.19 -14.13
C ARG A 149 -2.96 10.34 -14.46
N MET A 150 -2.72 9.23 -13.74
CA MET A 150 -1.63 8.31 -14.08
C MET A 150 -1.73 7.78 -15.51
N TRP A 151 -2.93 7.72 -16.08
CA TRP A 151 -3.21 7.25 -17.43
C TRP A 151 -3.41 8.34 -18.47
N SER A 152 -3.34 9.64 -18.08
CA SER A 152 -3.66 10.76 -18.97
C SER A 152 -2.72 10.90 -20.17
N HIS A 153 -1.48 10.41 -20.04
CA HIS A 153 -0.44 10.52 -21.07
C HIS A 153 -0.04 9.16 -21.67
N CYS A 154 -0.87 8.13 -21.46
CA CYS A 154 -0.66 6.82 -22.09
C CYS A 154 -0.62 6.94 -23.63
N ARG A 155 0.35 6.29 -24.23
CA ARG A 155 0.45 6.11 -25.68
C ARG A 155 -0.21 4.78 -26.09
N PRO A 156 -0.59 4.60 -27.35
CA PRO A 156 -1.21 3.34 -27.82
C PRO A 156 -0.39 2.08 -27.55
N THR A 157 0.92 2.20 -27.36
CA THR A 157 1.84 1.09 -27.07
C THR A 157 2.02 0.82 -25.56
N ASP A 158 1.55 1.72 -24.69
CA ASP A 158 1.64 1.58 -23.26
C ASP A 158 0.56 0.64 -22.73
N VAL A 159 0.73 0.16 -21.51
CA VAL A 159 -0.21 -0.79 -20.89
C VAL A 159 -0.78 -0.22 -19.59
N ALA A 160 -2.09 -0.04 -19.57
CA ALA A 160 -2.85 0.29 -18.37
C ALA A 160 -3.44 -0.99 -17.74
N ILE A 161 -3.21 -1.20 -16.46
CA ILE A 161 -3.61 -2.42 -15.75
C ILE A 161 -4.55 -2.04 -14.60
N GLY A 162 -5.74 -2.65 -14.56
CA GLY A 162 -6.75 -2.37 -13.54
C GLY A 162 -7.20 -3.59 -12.75
N PHE A 163 -7.53 -3.38 -11.46
CA PHE A 163 -8.13 -4.40 -10.62
C PHE A 163 -9.57 -4.67 -11.01
N ALA A 164 -9.86 -5.86 -11.51
CA ALA A 164 -11.16 -6.23 -12.09
C ALA A 164 -12.32 -6.19 -11.10
N SER A 165 -12.05 -6.34 -9.78
CA SER A 165 -13.09 -6.28 -8.75
C SER A 165 -13.46 -4.86 -8.32
N ASP A 166 -12.71 -3.84 -8.74
CA ASP A 166 -12.98 -2.46 -8.36
C ASP A 166 -13.71 -1.72 -9.49
N PRO A 167 -15.00 -1.37 -9.29
CA PRO A 167 -15.80 -0.75 -10.35
C PRO A 167 -15.31 0.65 -10.73
N VAL A 168 -14.65 1.37 -9.81
CA VAL A 168 -14.10 2.70 -10.09
C VAL A 168 -12.87 2.57 -10.98
N VAL A 169 -11.97 1.64 -10.64
CA VAL A 169 -10.77 1.34 -11.45
C VAL A 169 -11.19 0.91 -12.85
N MET A 170 -12.14 -0.03 -12.96
CA MET A 170 -12.62 -0.54 -14.25
C MET A 170 -13.29 0.53 -15.10
N ARG A 171 -14.07 1.44 -14.50
CA ARG A 171 -14.68 2.58 -15.21
C ARG A 171 -13.63 3.51 -15.81
N ASN A 172 -12.54 3.76 -15.09
CA ASN A 172 -11.45 4.60 -15.57
C ASN A 172 -10.58 3.86 -16.60
N LEU A 173 -10.33 2.57 -16.42
CA LEU A 173 -9.61 1.72 -17.37
C LEU A 173 -10.33 1.68 -18.73
N GLY A 174 -11.66 1.68 -18.74
CA GLY A 174 -12.47 1.71 -19.98
C GLY A 174 -12.43 3.04 -20.75
N ARG A 175 -11.69 4.04 -20.27
CA ARG A 175 -11.57 5.37 -20.88
C ARG A 175 -10.19 5.66 -21.49
N VAL A 176 -9.23 4.75 -21.35
CA VAL A 176 -7.87 4.95 -21.85
C VAL A 176 -7.73 4.49 -23.30
N ASP A 177 -6.91 5.19 -24.06
CA ASP A 177 -6.63 4.91 -25.48
C ASP A 177 -5.30 4.14 -25.65
N CYS A 178 -5.02 3.15 -24.75
CA CYS A 178 -3.84 2.32 -24.81
C CYS A 178 -4.19 0.84 -24.59
N ILE A 179 -3.20 -0.04 -24.54
CA ILE A 179 -3.43 -1.47 -24.24
C ILE A 179 -3.95 -1.59 -22.82
N THR A 180 -5.04 -2.33 -22.62
CA THR A 180 -5.60 -2.57 -21.30
C THR A 180 -5.42 -4.02 -20.87
N ARG A 181 -5.19 -4.21 -19.57
CA ARG A 181 -5.16 -5.50 -18.90
C ARG A 181 -5.90 -5.43 -17.56
N THR A 182 -6.38 -6.57 -17.13
CA THR A 182 -7.09 -6.71 -15.85
C THR A 182 -6.39 -7.74 -14.96
N PHE A 183 -6.55 -7.59 -13.64
CA PHE A 183 -6.06 -8.60 -12.69
C PHE A 183 -7.05 -8.86 -11.55
N GLY A 184 -6.93 -10.03 -10.90
CA GLY A 184 -7.52 -10.34 -9.59
C GLY A 184 -8.72 -11.28 -9.62
N THR A 185 -9.65 -11.16 -10.57
CA THR A 185 -10.81 -12.06 -10.68
C THR A 185 -10.51 -13.30 -11.54
N ALA A 186 -11.38 -14.29 -11.49
CA ALA A 186 -11.19 -15.54 -12.22
C ALA A 186 -11.24 -15.37 -13.75
N ASP A 187 -11.87 -14.32 -14.24
CA ASP A 187 -12.03 -13.95 -15.64
C ASP A 187 -11.04 -12.86 -16.09
N ALA A 188 -10.22 -12.36 -15.17
CA ALA A 188 -9.20 -11.35 -15.48
C ALA A 188 -8.04 -11.95 -16.31
N ASP A 189 -7.33 -11.07 -17.03
CA ASP A 189 -6.14 -11.44 -17.80
C ASP A 189 -5.06 -12.06 -16.89
N TYR A 190 -4.84 -11.45 -15.72
CA TYR A 190 -3.95 -11.96 -14.69
C TYR A 190 -4.77 -12.43 -13.50
N ARG A 191 -4.72 -13.74 -13.22
CA ARG A 191 -5.56 -14.39 -12.22
C ARG A 191 -4.81 -15.47 -11.45
N CYS A 192 -5.42 -15.93 -10.36
CA CYS A 192 -4.99 -17.11 -9.62
C CYS A 192 -6.00 -18.24 -9.82
N ASP A 193 -5.53 -19.42 -10.24
CA ASP A 193 -6.36 -20.62 -10.35
C ASP A 193 -6.39 -21.48 -9.06
N GLY A 194 -5.84 -20.92 -7.96
CA GLY A 194 -5.68 -21.58 -6.67
C GLY A 194 -4.28 -22.14 -6.46
N GLU A 195 -3.63 -22.64 -7.49
CA GLU A 195 -2.27 -23.20 -7.44
C GLU A 195 -1.24 -22.34 -8.17
N TRP A 196 -1.65 -21.63 -9.22
CA TRP A 196 -0.78 -20.87 -10.10
C TRP A 196 -1.26 -19.44 -10.27
N LEU A 197 -0.33 -18.52 -10.36
CA LEU A 197 -0.53 -17.23 -11.00
C LEU A 197 -0.52 -17.48 -12.51
N VAL A 198 -1.53 -16.97 -13.19
CA VAL A 198 -1.79 -17.20 -14.62
C VAL A 198 -1.94 -15.85 -15.30
N GLY A 199 -1.31 -15.68 -16.45
CA GLY A 199 -1.42 -14.52 -17.32
C GLY A 199 -1.94 -14.87 -18.71
N PRO A 200 -2.00 -13.91 -19.66
CA PRO A 200 -2.49 -14.15 -21.01
C PRO A 200 -1.75 -15.27 -21.77
N ALA A 201 -0.45 -15.42 -21.53
CA ALA A 201 0.38 -16.45 -22.15
C ALA A 201 0.36 -17.82 -21.41
N GLY A 202 -0.41 -17.94 -20.32
CA GLY A 202 -0.50 -19.18 -19.53
C GLY A 202 0.05 -19.04 -18.11
N ARG A 203 0.53 -20.14 -17.53
CA ARG A 203 1.06 -20.20 -16.15
C ARG A 203 2.33 -19.35 -16.00
N ILE A 204 2.38 -18.54 -14.95
CA ILE A 204 3.49 -17.62 -14.64
C ILE A 204 4.35 -18.21 -13.52
N ALA A 205 3.76 -18.46 -12.34
CA ALA A 205 4.46 -18.95 -11.17
C ALA A 205 3.52 -19.73 -10.26
N PRO A 206 4.00 -20.80 -9.58
CA PRO A 206 3.17 -21.48 -8.58
C PRO A 206 3.01 -20.61 -7.32
N VAL A 207 1.80 -20.57 -6.77
CA VAL A 207 1.50 -19.83 -5.52
C VAL A 207 2.40 -20.29 -4.37
N LYS A 208 2.74 -21.56 -4.31
CA LYS A 208 3.65 -22.12 -3.29
C LYS A 208 5.08 -21.56 -3.33
N SER A 209 5.49 -20.87 -4.39
CA SER A 209 6.77 -20.16 -4.43
C SER A 209 6.75 -18.86 -3.63
N MET A 210 5.59 -18.34 -3.29
CA MET A 210 5.47 -17.16 -2.43
C MET A 210 5.80 -17.51 -0.98
N ARG A 211 6.58 -16.66 -0.30
CA ARG A 211 6.86 -16.80 1.14
C ARG A 211 5.61 -16.61 2.00
N ARG A 212 4.67 -15.81 1.53
CA ARG A 212 3.34 -15.59 2.11
C ARG A 212 2.35 -15.45 0.95
N SER A 213 1.18 -16.07 1.07
CA SER A 213 0.18 -16.15 0.00
C SER A 213 -1.23 -15.84 0.52
N LEU A 214 -1.36 -14.82 1.38
CA LEU A 214 -2.65 -14.28 1.77
C LEU A 214 -3.35 -13.67 0.53
N PRO A 215 -4.68 -13.53 0.52
CA PRO A 215 -5.42 -13.06 -0.67
C PRO A 215 -4.84 -11.76 -1.27
N HIS A 216 -4.48 -10.79 -0.43
CA HIS A 216 -3.89 -9.54 -0.88
C HIS A 216 -2.43 -9.69 -1.38
N ASP A 217 -1.66 -10.68 -0.88
CA ASP A 217 -0.33 -10.97 -1.40
C ASP A 217 -0.41 -11.52 -2.83
N ILE A 218 -1.38 -12.41 -3.07
CA ILE A 218 -1.67 -12.95 -4.41
C ILE A 218 -2.08 -11.79 -5.35
N SER A 219 -2.97 -10.91 -4.90
CA SER A 219 -3.40 -9.74 -5.69
C SER A 219 -2.23 -8.82 -6.04
N ASN A 220 -1.37 -8.49 -5.07
CA ASN A 220 -0.17 -7.68 -5.30
C ASN A 220 0.83 -8.39 -6.23
N ALA A 221 0.98 -9.72 -6.10
CA ALA A 221 1.85 -10.51 -6.97
C ALA A 221 1.34 -10.55 -8.42
N LEU A 222 0.03 -10.66 -8.63
CA LEU A 222 -0.58 -10.55 -9.96
C LEU A 222 -0.34 -9.18 -10.58
N ALA A 223 -0.55 -8.11 -9.82
CA ALA A 223 -0.33 -6.74 -10.28
C ALA A 223 1.15 -6.48 -10.63
N ALA A 224 2.08 -6.88 -9.76
CA ALA A 224 3.52 -6.72 -9.99
C ALA A 224 4.01 -7.57 -11.18
N SER A 225 3.50 -8.81 -11.31
CA SER A 225 3.82 -9.68 -12.45
C SER A 225 3.30 -9.08 -13.76
N ALA A 226 2.08 -8.57 -13.76
CA ALA A 226 1.51 -7.91 -14.93
C ALA A 226 2.36 -6.71 -15.38
N LEU A 227 2.76 -5.83 -14.43
CA LEU A 227 3.64 -4.70 -14.73
C LEU A 227 4.95 -5.13 -15.38
N ALA A 228 5.63 -6.10 -14.78
CA ALA A 228 6.96 -6.53 -15.25
C ALA A 228 6.90 -7.27 -16.59
N LEU A 229 5.85 -8.06 -16.83
CA LEU A 229 5.68 -8.81 -18.08
C LEU A 229 5.22 -7.92 -19.23
N GLU A 230 4.21 -7.08 -19.00
CA GLU A 230 3.65 -6.20 -20.05
C GLU A 230 4.63 -5.09 -20.45
N SER A 231 5.55 -4.68 -19.57
CA SER A 231 6.63 -3.76 -19.90
C SER A 231 7.79 -4.41 -20.69
N GLY A 232 7.82 -5.73 -20.80
CA GLY A 232 8.92 -6.46 -21.42
C GLY A 232 10.23 -6.47 -20.60
N LEU A 233 10.20 -6.02 -19.33
CA LEU A 233 11.38 -5.99 -18.47
C LEU A 233 11.67 -7.33 -17.78
N ALA A 234 10.71 -8.26 -17.75
CA ALA A 234 10.87 -9.60 -17.23
C ALA A 234 10.14 -10.64 -18.08
N GLU A 235 10.48 -11.90 -17.87
CA GLU A 235 9.80 -13.06 -18.46
C GLU A 235 9.17 -13.92 -17.36
N PRO A 236 8.20 -14.82 -17.68
CA PRO A 236 7.49 -15.61 -16.67
C PRO A 236 8.39 -16.39 -15.70
N HIS A 237 9.52 -16.92 -16.17
CA HIS A 237 10.43 -17.71 -15.33
C HIS A 237 11.14 -16.88 -14.23
N HIS A 238 11.28 -15.55 -14.40
CA HIS A 238 11.83 -14.66 -13.37
C HIS A 238 10.88 -14.47 -12.20
N ILE A 239 9.56 -14.55 -12.45
CA ILE A 239 8.52 -14.29 -11.43
C ILE A 239 8.63 -15.29 -10.27
N ALA A 240 8.73 -16.58 -10.54
CA ALA A 240 8.81 -17.60 -9.49
C ALA A 240 10.06 -17.43 -8.61
N ALA A 241 11.20 -17.08 -9.20
CA ALA A 241 12.43 -16.79 -8.48
C ALA A 241 12.27 -15.56 -7.57
N ALA A 242 11.73 -14.48 -8.10
CA ALA A 242 11.47 -13.25 -7.34
C ALA A 242 10.51 -13.49 -6.16
N LEU A 243 9.39 -14.18 -6.38
CA LEU A 243 8.40 -14.47 -5.33
C LEU A 243 8.99 -15.30 -4.18
N SER A 244 9.96 -16.20 -4.48
CA SER A 244 10.58 -17.04 -3.45
C SER A 244 11.56 -16.28 -2.53
N THR A 245 12.09 -15.18 -3.01
CA THR A 245 13.10 -14.36 -2.29
C THR A 245 12.54 -13.06 -1.76
N PHE A 246 11.37 -12.62 -2.23
CA PHE A 246 10.78 -11.34 -1.82
C PHE A 246 10.51 -11.28 -0.31
N VAL A 247 11.00 -10.23 0.32
CA VAL A 247 10.75 -9.93 1.73
C VAL A 247 9.73 -8.80 1.82
N HIS A 248 8.60 -9.08 2.46
CA HIS A 248 7.57 -8.07 2.67
C HIS A 248 8.10 -6.91 3.53
N PRO A 249 7.68 -5.66 3.24
CA PRO A 249 8.04 -4.52 4.07
C PRO A 249 7.61 -4.72 5.53
N ALA A 250 8.38 -4.19 6.47
CA ALA A 250 8.04 -4.18 7.88
C ALA A 250 6.66 -3.54 8.13
N HIS A 251 6.00 -3.94 9.20
CA HIS A 251 4.69 -3.46 9.63
C HIS A 251 3.54 -3.69 8.62
N ARG A 252 3.70 -4.62 7.68
CA ARG A 252 2.66 -5.04 6.71
C ARG A 252 2.35 -6.52 6.86
N ILE A 253 1.47 -6.83 7.82
CA ILE A 253 1.14 -8.20 8.23
C ILE A 253 2.43 -9.00 8.47
N GLU A 254 3.38 -8.34 9.12
CA GLU A 254 4.70 -8.89 9.44
C GLU A 254 4.54 -9.97 10.52
N PRO A 255 4.97 -11.23 10.28
CA PRO A 255 4.95 -12.24 11.33
C PRO A 255 5.96 -11.86 12.41
N VAL A 256 5.52 -11.87 13.67
CA VAL A 256 6.36 -11.51 14.83
C VAL A 256 6.82 -12.76 15.56
N ALA A 257 5.87 -13.60 15.98
CA ALA A 257 6.15 -14.83 16.72
C ALA A 257 4.98 -15.81 16.65
N THR A 258 5.25 -17.06 17.01
CA THR A 258 4.20 -18.02 17.40
C THR A 258 4.48 -18.43 18.83
N ILE A 259 3.56 -18.11 19.74
CA ILE A 259 3.71 -18.33 21.19
C ILE A 259 2.53 -19.17 21.66
N ASN A 260 2.80 -20.32 22.28
CA ASN A 260 1.78 -21.26 22.76
C ASN A 260 0.72 -21.60 21.69
N GLY A 261 1.13 -21.74 20.43
CA GLY A 261 0.22 -22.03 19.32
C GLY A 261 -0.60 -20.84 18.80
N VAL A 262 -0.37 -19.63 19.32
CA VAL A 262 -0.96 -18.38 18.86
C VAL A 262 0.02 -17.66 17.95
N SER A 263 -0.43 -17.27 16.76
CA SER A 263 0.40 -16.54 15.78
C SER A 263 0.18 -15.03 15.90
N TRP A 264 1.26 -14.27 16.00
CA TRP A 264 1.24 -12.82 16.21
C TRP A 264 1.73 -12.08 14.97
N PHE A 265 0.92 -11.12 14.49
CA PHE A 265 1.21 -10.34 13.27
C PHE A 265 1.15 -8.84 13.54
N ASN A 266 2.13 -8.12 13.00
CA ASN A 266 2.25 -6.67 13.04
C ASN A 266 1.83 -6.08 11.68
N ASP A 267 0.69 -5.41 11.66
CA ASP A 267 0.17 -4.66 10.52
C ASP A 267 -0.04 -3.18 10.88
N SER A 268 0.89 -2.62 11.66
CA SER A 268 0.80 -1.23 12.13
C SER A 268 0.67 -0.21 11.00
N LYS A 269 1.08 -0.53 9.78
CA LYS A 269 0.92 0.29 8.57
C LYS A 269 -0.53 0.40 8.09
N ALA A 270 -1.44 -0.47 8.52
CA ALA A 270 -2.88 -0.37 8.24
C ALA A 270 -3.50 0.81 9.00
N THR A 271 -3.39 1.99 8.43
CA THR A 271 -3.87 3.26 9.02
C THR A 271 -5.23 3.70 8.46
N THR A 272 -5.92 2.81 7.75
CA THR A 272 -7.28 3.00 7.20
C THR A 272 -8.14 1.77 7.48
N PRO A 273 -9.48 1.92 7.58
CA PRO A 273 -10.40 0.78 7.73
C PRO A 273 -10.28 -0.23 6.58
N HIS A 274 -10.12 0.23 5.35
CA HIS A 274 -9.98 -0.65 4.18
C HIS A 274 -8.74 -1.55 4.27
N ALA A 275 -7.60 -1.02 4.74
CA ALA A 275 -6.39 -1.80 4.94
C ALA A 275 -6.59 -2.89 6.01
N ALA A 276 -7.20 -2.52 7.15
CA ALA A 276 -7.49 -3.47 8.23
C ALA A 276 -8.49 -4.55 7.82
N ILE A 277 -9.55 -4.21 7.08
CA ILE A 277 -10.49 -5.17 6.47
C ILE A 277 -9.75 -6.14 5.56
N THR A 278 -8.87 -5.63 4.72
CA THR A 278 -8.05 -6.45 3.80
C THR A 278 -7.17 -7.43 4.59
N ALA A 279 -6.56 -6.99 5.69
CA ALA A 279 -5.77 -7.84 6.56
C ALA A 279 -6.63 -8.92 7.23
N LEU A 280 -7.80 -8.56 7.78
CA LEU A 280 -8.74 -9.50 8.42
C LEU A 280 -9.17 -10.63 7.48
N ARG A 281 -9.36 -10.35 6.19
CA ARG A 281 -9.70 -11.35 5.17
C ARG A 281 -8.65 -12.44 4.98
N GLY A 282 -7.43 -12.18 5.39
CA GLY A 282 -6.33 -13.15 5.37
C GLY A 282 -6.38 -14.20 6.48
N PHE A 283 -7.20 -13.99 7.50
CA PHE A 283 -7.17 -14.81 8.72
C PHE A 283 -8.55 -15.28 9.16
N ARG A 284 -8.55 -16.14 10.19
CA ARG A 284 -9.72 -16.59 10.93
C ARG A 284 -9.37 -16.63 12.41
N ARG A 285 -10.39 -16.53 13.31
CA ARG A 285 -10.23 -16.55 14.78
C ARG A 285 -9.24 -15.48 15.25
N VAL A 286 -9.46 -14.24 14.83
CA VAL A 286 -8.57 -13.11 15.09
C VAL A 286 -8.91 -12.45 16.41
N VAL A 287 -7.90 -12.25 17.27
CA VAL A 287 -7.92 -11.24 18.33
C VAL A 287 -7.34 -9.97 17.70
N LEU A 288 -8.23 -9.00 17.43
CA LEU A 288 -7.88 -7.77 16.73
C LEU A 288 -7.47 -6.66 17.70
N LEU A 289 -6.31 -6.06 17.48
CA LEU A 289 -5.89 -4.82 18.13
C LEU A 289 -6.09 -3.68 17.14
N ALA A 290 -7.12 -2.83 17.39
CA ALA A 290 -7.50 -1.76 16.46
C ALA A 290 -7.86 -0.46 17.18
N GLY A 291 -7.67 0.67 16.48
CA GLY A 291 -7.86 2.02 17.01
C GLY A 291 -6.60 2.88 16.91
N GLY A 292 -6.66 4.07 17.47
CA GLY A 292 -5.66 5.11 17.37
C GLY A 292 -6.29 6.45 17.05
N LEU A 293 -5.59 7.33 16.35
CA LEU A 293 -6.11 8.63 15.90
C LEU A 293 -6.89 8.46 14.59
N ASN A 294 -8.22 8.50 14.68
CA ASN A 294 -9.10 8.48 13.50
C ASN A 294 -8.99 9.81 12.72
N LYS A 295 -8.96 9.71 11.40
CA LYS A 295 -8.92 10.84 10.46
C LYS A 295 -10.32 11.21 9.93
N GLY A 296 -11.37 10.90 10.69
CA GLY A 296 -12.76 11.12 10.28
C GLY A 296 -13.33 10.03 9.36
N LEU A 297 -12.73 8.82 9.37
CA LEU A 297 -13.22 7.68 8.62
C LEU A 297 -14.23 6.87 9.46
N ASP A 298 -15.18 6.22 8.78
CA ASP A 298 -16.13 5.33 9.42
C ASP A 298 -15.45 4.00 9.82
N LEU A 299 -15.30 3.76 11.13
CA LEU A 299 -14.73 2.55 11.69
C LEU A 299 -15.74 1.41 11.83
N SER A 300 -17.05 1.68 11.72
CA SER A 300 -18.10 0.64 11.83
C SER A 300 -17.97 -0.41 10.72
N GLY A 301 -17.43 -0.02 9.56
CA GLY A 301 -17.15 -0.92 8.44
C GLY A 301 -16.22 -2.08 8.78
N LEU A 302 -15.38 -1.98 9.82
CA LEU A 302 -14.53 -3.09 10.28
C LEU A 302 -15.34 -4.31 10.69
N ALA A 303 -16.54 -4.10 11.27
CA ALA A 303 -17.41 -5.18 11.71
C ALA A 303 -18.06 -5.97 10.57
N THR A 304 -17.89 -5.58 9.31
CA THR A 304 -18.27 -6.42 8.16
C THR A 304 -17.52 -7.77 8.13
N GLU A 305 -16.37 -7.84 8.80
CA GLU A 305 -15.57 -9.07 8.92
C GLU A 305 -15.70 -9.73 10.31
N HIS A 306 -16.79 -9.45 11.07
CA HIS A 306 -16.98 -9.95 12.45
C HIS A 306 -16.89 -11.48 12.58
N ASP A 307 -17.34 -12.24 11.57
CA ASP A 307 -17.25 -13.72 11.56
C ASP A 307 -15.81 -14.25 11.64
N ARG A 308 -14.81 -13.39 11.39
CA ARG A 308 -13.38 -13.72 11.48
C ARG A 308 -12.77 -13.32 12.80
N VAL A 309 -13.46 -12.47 13.57
CA VAL A 309 -12.94 -11.82 14.77
C VAL A 309 -13.51 -12.52 16.01
N LYS A 310 -12.60 -13.06 16.86
CA LYS A 310 -12.94 -13.69 18.12
C LYS A 310 -13.10 -12.68 19.25
N ALA A 311 -12.25 -11.66 19.26
CA ALA A 311 -12.25 -10.60 20.25
C ALA A 311 -11.56 -9.34 19.70
N VAL A 312 -11.87 -8.19 20.29
CA VAL A 312 -11.28 -6.89 19.91
C VAL A 312 -10.70 -6.20 21.15
N VAL A 313 -9.49 -5.66 21.00
CA VAL A 313 -8.85 -4.77 21.96
C VAL A 313 -8.72 -3.38 21.31
N GLY A 314 -9.51 -2.43 21.81
CA GLY A 314 -9.53 -1.05 21.34
C GLY A 314 -8.30 -0.27 21.79
N LEU A 315 -7.70 0.51 20.88
CA LEU A 315 -6.48 1.29 21.08
C LEU A 315 -6.73 2.78 20.94
N GLY A 316 -6.05 3.59 21.74
CA GLY A 316 -5.96 5.05 21.54
C GLY A 316 -7.29 5.78 21.62
N THR A 317 -7.35 6.93 20.95
CA THR A 317 -8.51 7.85 21.03
C THR A 317 -9.77 7.28 20.39
N SER A 318 -9.67 6.38 19.43
CA SER A 318 -10.81 5.73 18.75
C SER A 318 -11.14 4.33 19.30
N ALA A 319 -10.59 3.98 20.48
CA ALA A 319 -10.85 2.67 21.10
C ALA A 319 -12.36 2.39 21.26
N GLY A 320 -13.13 3.39 21.74
CA GLY A 320 -14.58 3.28 21.91
C GLY A 320 -15.31 3.01 20.57
N GLU A 321 -15.00 3.78 19.52
CA GLU A 321 -15.63 3.59 18.20
C GLU A 321 -15.43 2.17 17.67
N VAL A 322 -14.22 1.62 17.83
CA VAL A 322 -13.91 0.26 17.38
C VAL A 322 -14.61 -0.80 18.24
N THR A 323 -14.56 -0.66 19.57
CA THR A 323 -15.20 -1.63 20.46
C THR A 323 -16.72 -1.62 20.31
N ASP A 324 -17.35 -0.45 20.15
CA ASP A 324 -18.78 -0.32 19.93
C ASP A 324 -19.24 -1.01 18.63
N ALA A 325 -18.43 -0.91 17.56
CA ALA A 325 -18.72 -1.56 16.29
C ALA A 325 -18.75 -3.11 16.42
N PHE A 326 -17.90 -3.68 17.26
CA PHE A 326 -17.81 -5.14 17.43
C PHE A 326 -18.57 -5.68 18.64
N ALA A 327 -19.01 -4.86 19.59
CA ALA A 327 -19.73 -5.29 20.81
C ALA A 327 -20.95 -6.20 20.56
N PRO A 328 -21.72 -6.08 19.44
CA PRO A 328 -22.81 -6.99 19.14
C PRO A 328 -22.36 -8.41 18.76
N TYR A 329 -21.10 -8.61 18.41
CA TYR A 329 -20.62 -9.83 17.76
C TYR A 329 -19.59 -10.62 18.57
N CYS A 330 -18.74 -9.95 19.38
CA CYS A 330 -17.68 -10.61 20.12
C CYS A 330 -17.31 -9.84 21.39
N HIS A 331 -16.42 -10.43 22.20
CA HIS A 331 -15.87 -9.77 23.37
C HIS A 331 -14.98 -8.58 22.99
N THR A 332 -15.16 -7.45 23.69
CA THR A 332 -14.37 -6.22 23.45
C THR A 332 -13.78 -5.68 24.76
N GLU A 333 -12.54 -5.20 24.69
CA GLU A 333 -11.85 -4.51 25.80
C GLU A 333 -11.18 -3.24 25.27
N VAL A 334 -10.96 -2.25 26.16
CA VAL A 334 -10.20 -1.03 25.85
C VAL A 334 -8.87 -1.08 26.57
N ALA A 335 -7.77 -0.91 25.86
CA ALA A 335 -6.44 -0.84 26.41
C ALA A 335 -6.00 0.62 26.64
N SER A 336 -5.21 0.84 27.70
CA SER A 336 -4.64 2.15 28.04
C SER A 336 -3.21 2.36 27.51
N SER A 337 -2.58 1.28 27.01
CA SER A 337 -1.22 1.28 26.44
C SER A 337 -1.04 0.08 25.51
N MET A 338 0.02 0.06 24.70
CA MET A 338 0.36 -1.11 23.90
C MET A 338 0.68 -2.34 24.78
N ALA A 339 1.32 -2.14 25.94
CA ALA A 339 1.60 -3.22 26.86
C ALA A 339 0.29 -3.87 27.36
N SER A 340 -0.68 -3.07 27.85
CA SER A 340 -1.98 -3.60 28.28
C SER A 340 -2.77 -4.24 27.14
N ALA A 341 -2.60 -3.78 25.89
CA ALA A 341 -3.23 -4.38 24.71
C ALA A 341 -2.66 -5.77 24.41
N VAL A 342 -1.33 -5.90 24.45
CA VAL A 342 -0.64 -7.19 24.25
C VAL A 342 -1.02 -8.19 25.36
N ASP A 343 -1.06 -7.75 26.61
CA ASP A 343 -1.48 -8.58 27.76
C ASP A 343 -2.95 -9.05 27.63
N ALA A 344 -3.85 -8.15 27.20
CA ALA A 344 -5.25 -8.49 26.95
C ALA A 344 -5.37 -9.52 25.82
N ALA A 345 -4.66 -9.29 24.71
CA ALA A 345 -4.67 -10.21 23.58
C ALA A 345 -4.12 -11.60 23.95
N ALA A 346 -3.05 -11.65 24.76
CA ALA A 346 -2.48 -12.92 25.24
C ALA A 346 -3.46 -13.72 26.13
N ARG A 347 -4.31 -13.04 26.93
CA ARG A 347 -5.36 -13.69 27.73
C ARG A 347 -6.53 -14.19 26.90
N LEU A 348 -6.89 -13.48 25.81
CA LEU A 348 -8.06 -13.76 24.99
C LEU A 348 -7.78 -14.80 23.91
N ALA A 349 -6.52 -14.94 23.49
CA ALA A 349 -6.13 -15.86 22.43
C ALA A 349 -5.92 -17.29 22.96
N GLU A 350 -6.30 -18.27 22.14
CA GLU A 350 -6.13 -19.70 22.35
C GLU A 350 -5.25 -20.31 21.26
N PRO A 351 -4.65 -21.49 21.46
CA PRO A 351 -3.90 -22.18 20.41
C PRO A 351 -4.71 -22.29 19.10
N GLY A 352 -4.09 -21.89 17.99
CA GLY A 352 -4.72 -21.81 16.68
C GLY A 352 -5.33 -20.45 16.34
N ASP A 353 -5.36 -19.51 17.30
CA ASP A 353 -5.80 -18.13 17.04
C ASP A 353 -4.68 -17.28 16.45
N VAL A 354 -5.08 -16.16 15.90
CA VAL A 354 -4.21 -15.11 15.37
C VAL A 354 -4.40 -13.84 16.20
N VAL A 355 -3.34 -13.27 16.73
CA VAL A 355 -3.33 -11.88 17.23
C VAL A 355 -2.83 -10.98 16.14
N LEU A 356 -3.66 -10.01 15.76
CA LEU A 356 -3.38 -9.09 14.65
C LEU A 356 -3.43 -7.63 15.13
N LEU A 357 -2.27 -6.96 15.14
CA LEU A 357 -2.24 -5.51 15.23
C LEU A 357 -2.55 -4.94 13.85
N SER A 358 -3.79 -4.51 13.59
CA SER A 358 -4.21 -3.85 12.36
C SER A 358 -5.13 -2.68 12.69
N PRO A 359 -4.53 -1.51 13.00
CA PRO A 359 -5.18 -0.46 13.77
C PRO A 359 -6.33 0.28 13.08
N ALA A 360 -6.40 0.30 11.75
CA ALA A 360 -7.33 1.11 10.96
C ALA A 360 -7.18 2.64 11.14
N CYS A 361 -6.32 3.09 12.03
CA CYS A 361 -6.14 4.48 12.44
C CYS A 361 -4.66 4.89 12.42
N ALA A 362 -4.40 6.20 12.34
CA ALA A 362 -3.07 6.74 12.58
C ALA A 362 -2.65 6.50 14.05
N SER A 363 -1.38 6.72 14.36
CA SER A 363 -0.78 6.37 15.67
C SER A 363 -0.29 7.57 16.47
N PHE A 364 -0.51 8.78 15.97
CA PHE A 364 0.07 9.99 16.55
C PHE A 364 -0.50 10.38 17.93
N ASP A 365 -1.56 9.73 18.38
CA ASP A 365 -2.10 9.84 19.74
C ASP A 365 -1.22 9.19 20.81
N TRP A 366 -0.65 8.00 20.53
CA TRP A 366 0.28 7.31 21.44
C TRP A 366 1.75 7.43 20.99
N TYR A 367 2.01 7.69 19.73
CA TYR A 367 3.35 7.75 19.12
C TYR A 367 3.51 9.03 18.28
N PRO A 368 3.50 10.23 18.91
CA PRO A 368 3.46 11.50 18.19
C PRO A 368 4.67 11.73 17.27
N ASP A 369 5.86 11.30 17.69
CA ASP A 369 7.11 11.54 16.96
C ASP A 369 7.52 10.40 16.04
N GLY A 370 6.99 9.18 16.28
CA GLY A 370 7.44 7.95 15.59
C GLY A 370 6.40 7.33 14.65
N GLY A 371 5.16 7.76 14.75
CA GLY A 371 4.09 7.29 13.87
C GLY A 371 3.87 5.76 13.91
N TYR A 372 3.41 5.19 12.81
CA TYR A 372 3.11 3.75 12.71
C TYR A 372 4.36 2.85 12.86
N PRO A 373 5.60 3.24 12.47
CA PRO A 373 6.77 2.41 12.74
C PRO A 373 7.01 2.23 14.23
N ALA A 374 7.00 3.32 15.01
CA ALA A 374 7.18 3.24 16.47
C ALA A 374 6.10 2.37 17.14
N ARG A 375 4.83 2.48 16.72
CA ARG A 375 3.75 1.61 17.19
C ARG A 375 4.02 0.13 16.90
N GLY A 376 4.45 -0.16 15.67
CA GLY A 376 4.74 -1.52 15.25
C GLY A 376 5.96 -2.12 15.93
N ASP A 377 7.01 -1.32 16.15
CA ASP A 377 8.22 -1.77 16.85
C ASP A 377 7.96 -1.99 18.34
N ASP A 378 7.17 -1.15 18.99
CA ASP A 378 6.76 -1.34 20.38
C ASP A 378 5.92 -2.62 20.54
N PHE A 379 4.97 -2.87 19.62
CA PHE A 379 4.22 -4.12 19.59
C PHE A 379 5.15 -5.34 19.45
N LYS A 380 6.09 -5.32 18.48
CA LYS A 380 7.05 -6.42 18.29
C LYS A 380 7.89 -6.68 19.54
N ARG A 381 8.40 -5.61 20.14
CA ARG A 381 9.19 -5.69 21.39
C ARG A 381 8.41 -6.36 22.51
N LEU A 382 7.15 -5.95 22.72
CA LEU A 382 6.29 -6.49 23.78
C LEU A 382 5.92 -7.95 23.51
N VAL A 383 5.56 -8.30 22.28
CA VAL A 383 5.27 -9.70 21.89
C VAL A 383 6.51 -10.58 22.07
N THR A 384 7.69 -10.10 21.69
CA THR A 384 8.94 -10.86 21.84
C THR A 384 9.25 -11.11 23.32
N ALA A 385 8.89 -10.19 24.19
CA ALA A 385 9.08 -10.35 25.65
C ALA A 385 8.15 -11.43 26.27
N LEU A 386 7.08 -11.86 25.57
CA LEU A 386 6.24 -12.98 25.99
C LEU A 386 6.87 -14.35 25.70
N ILE A 387 7.94 -14.42 24.91
CA ILE A 387 8.61 -15.68 24.62
C ILE A 387 9.36 -16.13 25.86
N PRO A 388 9.06 -17.31 26.44
CA PRO A 388 9.77 -17.81 27.63
C PRO A 388 11.27 -17.86 27.38
N SER A 389 12.06 -17.41 28.35
CA SER A 389 13.51 -17.58 28.29
C SER A 389 13.88 -19.06 28.27
N SER A 390 14.92 -19.43 27.51
CA SER A 390 15.38 -20.83 27.40
C SER A 390 15.70 -21.49 28.76
N ALA A 391 15.88 -20.70 29.82
CA ALA A 391 16.07 -21.18 31.19
C ALA A 391 14.79 -21.71 31.85
N GLU A 392 13.59 -21.31 31.38
CA GLU A 392 12.31 -21.78 31.95
C GLU A 392 11.78 -23.04 31.24
N GLN A 393 12.30 -23.36 30.04
CA GLN A 393 11.92 -24.56 29.29
C GLN A 393 12.63 -25.84 29.80
N GLU A 394 13.75 -25.73 30.54
CA GLU A 394 14.46 -26.88 31.12
C GLU A 394 13.92 -27.28 32.50
N SER A 395 12.97 -26.53 33.06
CA SER A 395 12.42 -26.78 34.40
C SER A 395 10.94 -27.22 34.45
N ALA A 396 10.32 -27.44 33.28
CA ALA A 396 8.95 -27.96 33.11
C ALA A 396 8.97 -29.31 32.40
#